data_9d74e6138aba0f70829a439adf6fdb7f
#
_entry.id   9d74e6138aba0f70829a439adf6fdb7f
#
_cell.length_a   1.000
_cell.length_b   1.000
_cell.length_c   1.000
_cell.angle_alpha   90.00
_cell.angle_beta   90.00
_cell.angle_gamma   90.00
#
_symmetry.space_group_name_H-M   'P 1'
#
loop_
_entity.id
_entity.type
_entity.pdbx_description
1 polymer ?
#
loop_
_entity_poly.entity_id
_entity_poly.type
_entity_poly.pdbx_seq_one_letter_code
_entity_poly.pdbx_strand_id
1 'polypeptide(L)'
;MPTRRRLITVLVGLVAVIIGLAPAAAAHAERADTKAADGPTAVARARVAADVLMSSYDPVKAWFPSSWWNSAVALQTIGDYMQRTGDRRYLPQLDNTFEKDKGEFPAGELSGDELWGNFTSRAIDDSEWWGLTWIQAYDLTGDHKYLDMAVKIAEFAHDYWDPSTCGGGVWWSAEKTYKNAVTNGLFIRLTAELHNRIPGDERWLARSQSAWDWFVASGMINSSGLVNDGLNDDCQSNGQTVWTYNQGLAIGSALELWRATGDPQLLSTARRLADAAIDGGLTTDGVLTEACDALDRTCDDNAKQFKGIFLRYLMDLADVTHADHYQAFVIGQAATIWEQDHDAADRLGTRWAGGTSTEHPNVFDWRTQASALSALLAVVPVPAPMRSLAATTSPAQPVVMPAKSGATKVRITIGVSATGPASRPVTARVRVKAPDGWTVSPSTGKVILRPRGSEPVNGTFPVEVTVPATAEDGHHDVSAMVVADPGVSFSTRSDVLVSHKIDFDTGTSEETPWLWDADGSQSNGIQNRFADGNHYFVYRFPFPAETVTARSTLTIDNEYVVEASPDGEHWTIVSKEDQRVTDGSNKADQAIDLTPYLGQDKAVYLRVSDAFPEDGWGGRVYHVTADTTE
;
A
#
# COMPACT_ATOMS: atom_id res chain seq x y z
N MET A 1 57.78 -57.74 -28.84
CA MET A 1 58.45 -56.50 -29.33
C MET A 1 57.37 -55.45 -29.53
N PRO A 2 57.38 -54.37 -28.81
CA PRO A 2 56.23 -53.44 -28.78
C PRO A 2 56.40 -52.30 -29.74
N THR A 3 55.35 -52.00 -30.50
CA THR A 3 55.21 -50.86 -31.39
C THR A 3 54.70 -49.62 -30.66
N ARG A 4 55.52 -48.58 -30.69
CA ARG A 4 55.20 -47.27 -30.16
C ARG A 4 54.11 -46.59 -31.02
N ARG A 5 52.94 -46.21 -30.37
CA ARG A 5 51.99 -45.24 -30.95
C ARG A 5 52.33 -43.87 -30.39
N ARG A 6 52.56 -42.92 -31.32
CA ARG A 6 52.67 -41.47 -30.98
C ARG A 6 51.30 -40.88 -30.76
N LEU A 7 51.13 -40.24 -29.63
CA LEU A 7 49.99 -39.35 -29.37
C LEU A 7 50.24 -38.02 -30.08
N ILE A 8 49.32 -37.63 -30.93
CA ILE A 8 49.23 -36.26 -31.48
C ILE A 8 48.20 -35.53 -30.62
N THR A 9 48.66 -34.52 -29.87
CA THR A 9 47.81 -33.63 -29.08
C THR A 9 47.31 -32.52 -30.03
N VAL A 10 45.99 -32.53 -30.30
CA VAL A 10 45.33 -31.45 -31.01
C VAL A 10 44.80 -30.46 -29.96
N LEU A 11 45.39 -29.28 -29.93
CA LEU A 11 44.90 -28.15 -29.13
C LEU A 11 43.69 -27.52 -29.85
N VAL A 12 42.48 -27.73 -29.37
CA VAL A 12 41.29 -27.02 -29.81
C VAL A 12 41.15 -25.77 -28.94
N GLY A 13 41.44 -24.60 -29.50
CA GLY A 13 41.22 -23.32 -28.88
C GLY A 13 39.71 -23.02 -28.88
N LEU A 14 39.11 -22.98 -27.70
CA LEU A 14 37.74 -22.48 -27.48
C LEU A 14 37.80 -20.95 -27.49
N VAL A 15 37.36 -20.32 -28.58
CA VAL A 15 37.02 -18.89 -28.58
C VAL A 15 35.63 -18.75 -27.99
N ALA A 16 35.56 -18.35 -26.74
CA ALA A 16 34.30 -17.95 -26.10
C ALA A 16 33.89 -16.58 -26.66
N VAL A 17 32.93 -16.58 -27.58
CA VAL A 17 32.20 -15.35 -27.94
C VAL A 17 31.23 -15.07 -26.83
N ILE A 18 31.57 -14.15 -25.92
CA ILE A 18 30.64 -13.57 -24.96
C ILE A 18 29.76 -12.60 -25.74
N ILE A 19 28.59 -13.06 -26.20
CA ILE A 19 27.52 -12.17 -26.65
C ILE A 19 26.90 -11.62 -25.37
N GLY A 20 27.28 -10.39 -25.02
CA GLY A 20 26.64 -9.65 -23.96
C GLY A 20 25.21 -9.35 -24.37
N LEU A 21 24.24 -10.09 -23.82
CA LEU A 21 22.86 -9.68 -23.76
C LEU A 21 22.78 -8.55 -22.72
N ALA A 22 22.93 -7.31 -23.17
CA ALA A 22 22.44 -6.19 -22.38
C ALA A 22 20.91 -6.31 -22.31
N PRO A 23 20.29 -6.21 -21.15
CA PRO A 23 18.84 -6.29 -21.06
C PRO A 23 18.22 -5.17 -21.90
N ALA A 24 17.20 -5.49 -22.68
CA ALA A 24 16.48 -4.55 -23.55
C ALA A 24 15.99 -3.29 -22.81
N ALA A 25 15.78 -3.39 -21.50
CA ALA A 25 15.44 -2.28 -20.61
C ALA A 25 16.50 -1.17 -20.57
N ALA A 26 17.81 -1.52 -20.63
CA ALA A 26 18.87 -0.51 -20.65
C ALA A 26 18.90 0.28 -21.96
N ALA A 27 18.57 -0.38 -23.09
CA ALA A 27 18.52 0.29 -24.39
C ALA A 27 17.30 1.24 -24.53
N HIS A 28 16.20 0.94 -23.83
CA HIS A 28 15.03 1.84 -23.76
C HIS A 28 15.26 3.01 -22.80
N ALA A 29 15.92 2.80 -21.66
CA ALA A 29 16.29 3.88 -20.74
C ALA A 29 17.25 4.89 -21.42
N GLU A 30 18.24 4.41 -22.16
CA GLU A 30 19.16 5.28 -22.90
C GLU A 30 18.47 6.07 -24.05
N ARG A 31 17.42 5.49 -24.68
CA ARG A 31 16.61 6.21 -25.67
C ARG A 31 15.61 7.18 -25.03
N ALA A 32 15.09 6.88 -23.85
CA ALA A 32 14.16 7.75 -23.12
C ALA A 32 14.86 9.02 -22.59
N ASP A 33 16.11 8.92 -22.12
CA ASP A 33 16.90 10.06 -21.64
C ASP A 33 17.19 11.10 -22.75
N THR A 34 17.22 10.70 -24.01
CA THR A 34 17.47 11.63 -25.12
C THR A 34 16.22 12.30 -25.68
N LYS A 35 15.01 11.87 -25.27
CA LYS A 35 13.73 12.34 -25.83
C LYS A 35 12.63 12.64 -24.80
N ALA A 36 12.95 12.65 -23.50
CA ALA A 36 12.00 13.14 -22.51
C ALA A 36 11.58 14.57 -22.88
N ALA A 37 10.28 14.78 -23.14
CA ALA A 37 9.78 16.12 -23.38
C ALA A 37 10.12 16.97 -22.14
N ASP A 38 10.70 18.15 -22.34
CA ASP A 38 10.86 19.09 -21.24
C ASP A 38 9.49 19.40 -20.59
N GLY A 39 9.49 19.83 -19.35
CA GLY A 39 8.26 20.04 -18.60
C GLY A 39 7.21 20.89 -19.34
N PRO A 40 7.54 22.00 -20.00
CA PRO A 40 6.62 22.78 -20.83
C PRO A 40 6.01 21.97 -21.98
N THR A 41 6.79 21.12 -22.64
CA THR A 41 6.31 20.27 -23.73
C THR A 41 5.35 19.19 -23.21
N ALA A 42 5.64 18.56 -22.07
CA ALA A 42 4.76 17.57 -21.45
C ALA A 42 3.39 18.19 -21.06
N VAL A 43 3.41 19.36 -20.44
CA VAL A 43 2.17 20.12 -20.11
C VAL A 43 1.37 20.48 -21.36
N ALA A 44 2.05 20.91 -22.44
CA ALA A 44 1.38 21.26 -23.69
C ALA A 44 0.70 20.03 -24.34
N ARG A 45 1.39 18.87 -24.38
CA ARG A 45 0.81 17.61 -24.88
C ARG A 45 -0.39 17.15 -24.06
N ALA A 46 -0.27 17.17 -22.73
CA ALA A 46 -1.37 16.82 -21.84
C ALA A 46 -2.57 17.75 -22.00
N ARG A 47 -2.33 19.07 -22.21
CA ARG A 47 -3.39 20.04 -22.46
C ARG A 47 -4.14 19.76 -23.76
N VAL A 48 -3.41 19.56 -24.86
CA VAL A 48 -4.01 19.23 -26.16
C VAL A 48 -4.83 17.94 -26.06
N ALA A 49 -4.29 16.90 -25.43
CA ALA A 49 -4.99 15.63 -25.25
C ALA A 49 -6.26 15.79 -24.35
N ALA A 50 -6.21 16.64 -23.32
CA ALA A 50 -7.37 16.93 -22.48
C ALA A 50 -8.44 17.73 -23.24
N ASP A 51 -8.04 18.72 -24.07
CA ASP A 51 -8.97 19.49 -24.90
C ASP A 51 -9.67 18.58 -25.94
N VAL A 52 -8.94 17.63 -26.54
CA VAL A 52 -9.51 16.61 -27.44
C VAL A 52 -10.49 15.69 -26.71
N LEU A 53 -10.12 15.17 -25.52
CA LEU A 53 -11.02 14.35 -24.71
C LEU A 53 -12.31 15.11 -24.41
N MET A 54 -12.20 16.32 -23.90
CA MET A 54 -13.35 17.12 -23.49
C MET A 54 -14.22 17.62 -24.65
N SER A 55 -13.73 17.59 -25.90
CA SER A 55 -14.55 17.85 -27.08
C SER A 55 -15.66 16.82 -27.29
N SER A 56 -15.53 15.64 -26.70
CA SER A 56 -16.53 14.57 -26.71
C SER A 56 -17.53 14.63 -25.55
N TYR A 57 -17.31 15.50 -24.55
CA TYR A 57 -18.24 15.69 -23.45
C TYR A 57 -19.53 16.36 -23.92
N ASP A 58 -20.68 15.74 -23.66
CA ASP A 58 -21.99 16.33 -23.98
C ASP A 58 -22.46 17.20 -22.79
N PRO A 59 -22.50 18.54 -22.94
CA PRO A 59 -22.88 19.42 -21.82
C PRO A 59 -24.38 19.35 -21.49
N VAL A 60 -25.20 18.80 -22.39
CA VAL A 60 -26.64 18.66 -22.17
C VAL A 60 -26.95 17.38 -21.41
N LYS A 61 -26.35 16.27 -21.82
CA LYS A 61 -26.45 15.00 -21.09
C LYS A 61 -25.53 14.94 -19.86
N ALA A 62 -24.53 15.83 -19.82
CA ALA A 62 -23.56 15.97 -18.75
C ALA A 62 -22.58 14.79 -18.56
N TRP A 63 -22.32 14.05 -19.65
CA TRP A 63 -21.29 13.02 -19.67
C TRP A 63 -20.79 12.70 -21.08
N PHE A 64 -19.96 11.63 -21.24
CA PHE A 64 -19.45 11.18 -22.54
C PHE A 64 -20.40 10.18 -23.20
N PRO A 65 -20.52 10.15 -24.54
CA PRO A 65 -21.50 9.32 -25.24
C PRO A 65 -21.34 7.82 -24.98
N SER A 66 -22.46 7.12 -24.86
CA SER A 66 -22.59 5.67 -24.94
C SER A 66 -22.00 4.81 -23.81
N SER A 67 -21.44 5.38 -22.75
CA SER A 67 -20.97 4.57 -21.61
C SER A 67 -20.88 5.37 -20.32
N TRP A 68 -21.53 4.86 -19.31
CA TRP A 68 -21.66 5.52 -18.01
C TRP A 68 -20.38 5.39 -17.15
N TRP A 69 -19.91 4.15 -16.88
CA TRP A 69 -18.74 3.95 -16.05
C TRP A 69 -17.45 4.48 -16.70
N ASN A 70 -17.32 4.31 -18.02
CA ASN A 70 -16.19 4.88 -18.76
C ASN A 70 -16.13 6.42 -18.62
N SER A 71 -17.31 7.08 -18.52
CA SER A 71 -17.41 8.51 -18.28
C SER A 71 -16.84 8.92 -16.93
N ALA A 72 -17.06 8.11 -15.87
CA ALA A 72 -16.46 8.33 -14.57
C ALA A 72 -14.92 8.33 -14.68
N VAL A 73 -14.34 7.31 -15.32
CA VAL A 73 -12.89 7.20 -15.52
C VAL A 73 -12.33 8.37 -16.35
N ALA A 74 -13.04 8.80 -17.40
CA ALA A 74 -12.64 9.94 -18.22
C ALA A 74 -12.64 11.24 -17.41
N LEU A 75 -13.69 11.50 -16.62
CA LEU A 75 -13.76 12.66 -15.72
C LEU A 75 -12.71 12.59 -14.60
N GLN A 76 -12.42 11.41 -14.09
CA GLN A 76 -11.32 11.22 -13.15
C GLN A 76 -9.96 11.54 -13.79
N THR A 77 -9.74 11.17 -15.06
CA THR A 77 -8.53 11.54 -15.80
C THR A 77 -8.43 13.06 -16.02
N ILE A 78 -9.54 13.75 -16.27
CA ILE A 78 -9.59 15.22 -16.31
C ILE A 78 -9.32 15.82 -14.92
N GLY A 79 -9.78 15.18 -13.86
CA GLY A 79 -9.41 15.53 -12.50
C GLY A 79 -7.90 15.46 -12.27
N ASP A 80 -7.24 14.39 -12.70
CA ASP A 80 -5.77 14.25 -12.67
C ASP A 80 -5.08 15.35 -13.48
N TYR A 81 -5.61 15.68 -14.67
CA TYR A 81 -5.11 16.80 -15.46
C TYR A 81 -5.17 18.11 -14.68
N MET A 82 -6.32 18.42 -14.09
CA MET A 82 -6.49 19.65 -13.30
C MET A 82 -5.59 19.68 -12.07
N GLN A 83 -5.41 18.53 -11.43
CA GLN A 83 -4.56 18.39 -10.25
C GLN A 83 -3.08 18.60 -10.61
N ARG A 84 -2.59 17.94 -11.67
CA ARG A 84 -1.18 17.99 -12.08
C ARG A 84 -0.77 19.30 -12.74
N THR A 85 -1.66 19.91 -13.54
CA THR A 85 -1.34 21.15 -14.26
C THR A 85 -1.70 22.43 -13.48
N GLY A 86 -2.60 22.32 -12.49
CA GLY A 86 -3.22 23.49 -11.84
C GLY A 86 -4.30 24.19 -12.68
N ASP A 87 -4.55 23.73 -13.91
CA ASP A 87 -5.54 24.30 -14.82
C ASP A 87 -6.95 23.80 -14.47
N ARG A 88 -7.76 24.62 -13.85
CA ARG A 88 -9.09 24.31 -13.31
C ARG A 88 -10.25 24.48 -14.29
N ARG A 89 -9.97 24.65 -15.60
CA ARG A 89 -10.98 25.00 -16.62
C ARG A 89 -12.16 24.02 -16.72
N TYR A 90 -11.99 22.76 -16.34
CA TYR A 90 -13.00 21.71 -16.45
C TYR A 90 -13.79 21.43 -15.16
N LEU A 91 -13.59 22.21 -14.09
CA LEU A 91 -14.43 22.10 -12.90
C LEU A 91 -15.93 22.27 -13.18
N PRO A 92 -16.37 23.21 -14.08
CA PRO A 92 -17.77 23.32 -14.42
C PRO A 92 -18.40 22.06 -15.02
N GLN A 93 -17.63 21.25 -15.79
CA GLN A 93 -18.12 20.01 -16.36
C GLN A 93 -18.29 18.93 -15.31
N LEU A 94 -17.35 18.80 -14.35
CA LEU A 94 -17.50 17.93 -13.20
C LEU A 94 -18.75 18.26 -12.39
N ASP A 95 -18.96 19.55 -12.11
CA ASP A 95 -20.14 20.00 -11.37
C ASP A 95 -21.43 19.78 -12.15
N ASN A 96 -21.42 20.03 -13.47
CA ASN A 96 -22.56 19.78 -14.34
C ASN A 96 -22.98 18.30 -14.32
N THR A 97 -22.01 17.36 -14.41
CA THR A 97 -22.27 15.93 -14.30
C THR A 97 -22.88 15.59 -12.95
N PHE A 98 -22.28 16.09 -11.86
CA PHE A 98 -22.79 15.83 -10.52
C PHE A 98 -24.24 16.29 -10.35
N GLU A 99 -24.54 17.53 -10.73
CA GLU A 99 -25.87 18.13 -10.49
C GLU A 99 -26.95 17.51 -11.36
N LYS A 100 -26.64 17.13 -12.60
CA LYS A 100 -27.63 16.55 -13.52
C LYS A 100 -27.83 15.05 -13.33
N ASP A 101 -26.75 14.29 -13.07
CA ASP A 101 -26.78 12.85 -13.21
C ASP A 101 -26.85 12.10 -11.86
N LYS A 102 -27.02 12.81 -10.76
CA LYS A 102 -27.25 12.22 -9.42
C LYS A 102 -28.65 11.61 -9.23
N GLY A 103 -29.56 11.86 -10.16
CA GLY A 103 -30.94 11.36 -10.13
C GLY A 103 -31.06 9.91 -10.62
N GLU A 104 -32.29 9.43 -10.67
CA GLU A 104 -32.65 8.15 -11.28
C GLU A 104 -32.88 8.34 -12.78
N PHE A 105 -32.44 7.37 -13.59
CA PHE A 105 -32.64 7.34 -15.04
C PHE A 105 -33.07 5.97 -15.50
N PRO A 106 -34.08 5.84 -16.37
CA PRO A 106 -34.48 4.58 -16.94
C PRO A 106 -33.39 4.05 -17.90
N ALA A 107 -33.38 2.75 -18.10
CA ALA A 107 -32.44 2.10 -19.01
C ALA A 107 -32.50 2.71 -20.42
N GLY A 108 -31.33 2.94 -20.99
CA GLY A 108 -31.17 3.48 -22.35
C GLY A 108 -31.18 5.00 -22.46
N GLU A 109 -31.47 5.77 -21.40
CA GLU A 109 -31.39 7.23 -21.45
C GLU A 109 -29.95 7.75 -21.42
N LEU A 110 -29.19 7.31 -20.41
CA LEU A 110 -27.79 7.70 -20.24
C LEU A 110 -26.84 6.53 -20.42
N SER A 111 -27.30 5.31 -20.13
CA SER A 111 -26.55 4.08 -20.15
C SER A 111 -27.41 2.95 -20.73
N GLY A 112 -26.81 1.81 -21.07
CA GLY A 112 -27.53 0.57 -21.35
C GLY A 112 -28.24 0.02 -20.10
N ASP A 113 -27.75 0.35 -18.91
CA ASP A 113 -28.30 -0.05 -17.61
C ASP A 113 -29.20 1.04 -17.03
N GLU A 114 -30.14 0.61 -16.17
CA GLU A 114 -30.95 1.49 -15.33
C GLU A 114 -30.08 2.10 -14.23
N LEU A 115 -30.16 3.42 -14.03
CA LEU A 115 -29.48 4.13 -12.96
C LEU A 115 -30.46 4.45 -11.83
N TRP A 116 -30.10 4.00 -10.62
CA TRP A 116 -30.97 4.01 -9.44
C TRP A 116 -30.84 5.31 -8.61
N GLY A 117 -30.14 6.31 -9.13
CA GLY A 117 -29.83 7.54 -8.41
C GLY A 117 -28.57 7.41 -7.55
N ASN A 118 -28.05 8.55 -7.09
CA ASN A 118 -26.80 8.65 -6.34
C ASN A 118 -25.61 7.93 -7.02
N PHE A 119 -25.57 7.93 -8.34
CA PHE A 119 -24.54 7.25 -9.14
C PHE A 119 -24.43 5.76 -8.82
N THR A 120 -25.55 5.07 -8.68
CA THR A 120 -25.63 3.63 -8.47
C THR A 120 -26.38 2.94 -9.58
N SER A 121 -26.00 1.69 -9.88
CA SER A 121 -26.60 0.85 -10.90
C SER A 121 -26.53 -0.62 -10.51
N ARG A 122 -27.05 -1.48 -11.38
CA ARG A 122 -26.98 -2.93 -11.27
C ARG A 122 -25.55 -3.48 -11.14
N ALA A 123 -24.59 -2.88 -11.87
CA ALA A 123 -23.17 -3.23 -11.80
C ALA A 123 -22.51 -2.42 -10.68
N ILE A 124 -21.95 -3.11 -9.69
CA ILE A 124 -21.44 -2.48 -8.48
C ILE A 124 -20.14 -1.71 -8.78
N ASP A 125 -19.24 -2.31 -9.55
CA ASP A 125 -17.99 -1.67 -10.01
C ASP A 125 -18.24 -0.38 -10.79
N ASP A 126 -19.25 -0.35 -11.66
CA ASP A 126 -19.65 0.84 -12.39
C ASP A 126 -19.96 2.02 -11.45
N SER A 127 -20.65 1.72 -10.34
CA SER A 127 -20.96 2.71 -9.31
C SER A 127 -19.72 3.16 -8.55
N GLU A 128 -18.81 2.25 -8.24
CA GLU A 128 -17.59 2.54 -7.49
C GLU A 128 -16.60 3.43 -8.26
N TRP A 129 -16.56 3.34 -9.60
CA TRP A 129 -15.80 4.29 -10.43
C TRP A 129 -16.26 5.73 -10.20
N TRP A 130 -17.56 5.96 -10.07
CA TRP A 130 -18.10 7.28 -9.72
C TRP A 130 -17.72 7.68 -8.30
N GLY A 131 -17.68 6.74 -7.37
CA GLY A 131 -17.21 6.98 -6.00
C GLY A 131 -15.81 7.58 -5.97
N LEU A 132 -14.86 7.00 -6.72
CA LEU A 132 -13.50 7.52 -6.84
C LEU A 132 -13.44 8.87 -7.57
N THR A 133 -14.28 9.08 -8.58
CA THR A 133 -14.37 10.36 -9.29
C THR A 133 -14.84 11.47 -8.35
N TRP A 134 -15.80 11.19 -7.47
CA TRP A 134 -16.31 12.20 -6.53
C TRP A 134 -15.32 12.48 -5.39
N ILE A 135 -14.55 11.49 -4.94
CA ILE A 135 -13.44 11.75 -4.01
C ILE A 135 -12.43 12.71 -4.64
N GLN A 136 -12.06 12.49 -5.90
CA GLN A 136 -11.14 13.40 -6.59
C GLN A 136 -11.73 14.81 -6.77
N ALA A 137 -13.03 14.92 -7.07
CA ALA A 137 -13.72 16.21 -7.13
C ALA A 137 -13.69 16.93 -5.77
N TYR A 138 -13.87 16.19 -4.66
CA TYR A 138 -13.68 16.71 -3.31
C TYR A 138 -12.25 17.22 -3.09
N ASP A 139 -11.24 16.44 -3.46
CA ASP A 139 -9.83 16.84 -3.32
C ASP A 139 -9.49 18.11 -4.14
N LEU A 140 -10.15 18.29 -5.26
CA LEU A 140 -9.99 19.47 -6.13
C LEU A 140 -10.68 20.72 -5.59
N THR A 141 -11.83 20.58 -4.91
CA THR A 141 -12.72 21.70 -4.58
C THR A 141 -12.87 21.96 -3.10
N GLY A 142 -12.73 20.92 -2.26
CA GLY A 142 -13.05 20.95 -0.83
C GLY A 142 -14.58 20.93 -0.56
N ASP A 143 -15.43 20.77 -1.57
CA ASP A 143 -16.89 20.75 -1.42
C ASP A 143 -17.34 19.36 -0.95
N HIS A 144 -17.91 19.31 0.25
CA HIS A 144 -18.34 18.08 0.91
C HIS A 144 -19.44 17.33 0.16
N LYS A 145 -20.22 17.98 -0.72
CA LYS A 145 -21.25 17.28 -1.51
C LYS A 145 -20.69 16.10 -2.30
N TYR A 146 -19.44 16.21 -2.78
CA TYR A 146 -18.76 15.14 -3.50
C TYR A 146 -18.33 14.00 -2.56
N LEU A 147 -17.77 14.32 -1.41
CA LEU A 147 -17.38 13.31 -0.42
C LEU A 147 -18.62 12.56 0.11
N ASP A 148 -19.70 13.28 0.39
CA ASP A 148 -20.97 12.70 0.85
C ASP A 148 -21.58 11.74 -0.20
N MET A 149 -21.40 12.04 -1.49
CA MET A 149 -21.82 11.14 -2.57
C MET A 149 -20.95 9.88 -2.64
N ALA A 150 -19.64 10.03 -2.50
CA ALA A 150 -18.73 8.88 -2.44
C ALA A 150 -19.05 7.96 -1.26
N VAL A 151 -19.43 8.52 -0.11
CA VAL A 151 -19.93 7.75 1.07
C VAL A 151 -21.17 6.94 0.71
N LYS A 152 -22.16 7.54 0.04
CA LYS A 152 -23.38 6.82 -0.39
C LYS A 152 -23.06 5.66 -1.32
N ILE A 153 -22.18 5.88 -2.28
CA ILE A 153 -21.73 4.83 -3.21
C ILE A 153 -21.01 3.71 -2.46
N ALA A 154 -20.14 4.03 -1.52
CA ALA A 154 -19.42 3.04 -0.73
C ALA A 154 -20.33 2.23 0.20
N GLU A 155 -21.39 2.85 0.77
CA GLU A 155 -22.42 2.11 1.52
C GLU A 155 -23.21 1.19 0.61
N PHE A 156 -23.62 1.67 -0.56
CA PHE A 156 -24.29 0.85 -1.57
C PHE A 156 -23.44 -0.36 -1.96
N ALA A 157 -22.15 -0.18 -2.27
CA ALA A 157 -21.25 -1.28 -2.58
C ALA A 157 -21.11 -2.26 -1.41
N HIS A 158 -21.05 -1.76 -0.16
CA HIS A 158 -20.95 -2.60 1.03
C HIS A 158 -22.19 -3.47 1.26
N ASP A 159 -23.38 -3.06 0.82
CA ASP A 159 -24.60 -3.88 0.90
C ASP A 159 -24.50 -5.16 0.04
N TYR A 160 -23.54 -5.21 -0.87
CA TYR A 160 -23.20 -6.37 -1.69
C TYR A 160 -21.98 -7.16 -1.17
N TRP A 161 -21.42 -6.79 -0.03
CA TRP A 161 -20.41 -7.61 0.65
C TRP A 161 -21.07 -8.88 1.20
N ASP A 162 -20.53 -10.06 0.82
CA ASP A 162 -21.11 -11.32 1.26
C ASP A 162 -20.03 -12.27 1.82
N PRO A 163 -19.97 -12.44 3.17
CA PRO A 163 -19.05 -13.37 3.80
C PRO A 163 -19.49 -14.85 3.67
N SER A 164 -20.73 -15.12 3.28
CA SER A 164 -21.26 -16.48 3.21
C SER A 164 -20.77 -17.25 1.97
N THR A 165 -20.45 -16.53 0.90
CA THR A 165 -19.93 -17.10 -0.34
C THR A 165 -18.46 -16.72 -0.50
N CYS A 166 -17.60 -17.70 -0.69
CA CYS A 166 -16.14 -17.56 -0.84
C CYS A 166 -15.46 -16.84 0.35
N GLY A 167 -16.09 -16.82 1.53
CA GLY A 167 -15.54 -16.23 2.74
C GLY A 167 -15.47 -14.71 2.76
N GLY A 168 -16.01 -14.00 1.78
CA GLY A 168 -15.98 -12.55 1.65
C GLY A 168 -16.13 -12.06 0.23
N GLY A 169 -15.92 -10.76 0.02
CA GLY A 169 -15.95 -10.11 -1.27
C GLY A 169 -17.28 -9.48 -1.64
N VAL A 170 -17.19 -8.36 -2.37
CA VAL A 170 -18.33 -7.66 -2.96
C VAL A 170 -18.70 -8.35 -4.25
N TRP A 171 -20.00 -8.59 -4.45
CA TRP A 171 -20.53 -9.10 -5.70
C TRP A 171 -20.38 -8.08 -6.83
N TRP A 172 -20.07 -8.57 -8.02
CA TRP A 172 -19.94 -7.72 -9.21
C TRP A 172 -21.25 -7.01 -9.56
N SER A 173 -22.37 -7.68 -9.37
CA SER A 173 -23.68 -7.14 -9.74
C SER A 173 -24.78 -7.53 -8.76
N ALA A 174 -25.94 -6.89 -8.91
CA ALA A 174 -27.13 -7.14 -8.11
C ALA A 174 -27.64 -8.59 -8.19
N GLU A 175 -27.31 -9.33 -9.25
CA GLU A 175 -27.64 -10.76 -9.42
C GLU A 175 -26.84 -11.68 -8.50
N LYS A 176 -25.75 -11.22 -7.91
CA LYS A 176 -24.91 -11.96 -6.96
C LYS A 176 -24.40 -13.29 -7.51
N THR A 177 -23.87 -13.27 -8.73
CA THR A 177 -23.40 -14.47 -9.43
C THR A 177 -21.88 -14.51 -9.63
N TYR A 178 -21.17 -13.40 -9.44
CA TYR A 178 -19.74 -13.30 -9.73
C TYR A 178 -19.01 -12.38 -8.75
N LYS A 179 -17.87 -12.81 -8.23
CA LYS A 179 -16.93 -11.99 -7.44
C LYS A 179 -15.65 -11.85 -8.24
N ASN A 180 -15.30 -10.61 -8.56
CA ASN A 180 -14.19 -10.31 -9.45
C ASN A 180 -13.17 -9.32 -8.85
N ALA A 181 -12.07 -9.17 -9.54
CA ALA A 181 -10.95 -8.34 -9.09
C ALA A 181 -11.28 -6.84 -9.17
N VAL A 182 -12.01 -6.41 -10.22
CA VAL A 182 -12.32 -4.99 -10.41
C VAL A 182 -13.18 -4.45 -9.28
N THR A 183 -14.34 -5.07 -9.01
CA THR A 183 -15.26 -4.62 -7.95
C THR A 183 -14.57 -4.59 -6.59
N ASN A 184 -13.85 -5.66 -6.26
CA ASN A 184 -13.19 -5.74 -4.96
C ASN A 184 -11.98 -4.81 -4.84
N GLY A 185 -11.21 -4.61 -5.91
CA GLY A 185 -10.15 -3.62 -5.96
C GLY A 185 -10.67 -2.19 -5.79
N LEU A 186 -11.78 -1.86 -6.46
CA LEU A 186 -12.45 -0.58 -6.31
C LEU A 186 -12.99 -0.37 -4.90
N PHE A 187 -13.66 -1.38 -4.32
CA PHE A 187 -14.17 -1.30 -2.96
C PHE A 187 -13.08 -1.02 -1.93
N ILE A 188 -11.96 -1.75 -2.01
CA ILE A 188 -10.80 -1.54 -1.13
C ILE A 188 -10.26 -0.13 -1.29
N ARG A 189 -10.04 0.32 -2.53
CA ARG A 189 -9.53 1.66 -2.82
C ARG A 189 -10.47 2.75 -2.33
N LEU A 190 -11.76 2.67 -2.67
CA LEU A 190 -12.78 3.66 -2.32
C LEU A 190 -12.91 3.81 -0.79
N THR A 191 -12.98 2.69 -0.07
CA THR A 191 -13.12 2.70 1.39
C THR A 191 -11.86 3.19 2.09
N ALA A 192 -10.66 2.85 1.61
CA ALA A 192 -9.41 3.41 2.11
C ALA A 192 -9.31 4.92 1.86
N GLU A 193 -9.73 5.39 0.68
CA GLU A 193 -9.74 6.82 0.37
C GLU A 193 -10.74 7.61 1.23
N LEU A 194 -11.89 7.04 1.54
CA LEU A 194 -12.85 7.64 2.48
C LEU A 194 -12.26 7.74 3.89
N HIS A 195 -11.62 6.67 4.39
CA HIS A 195 -10.92 6.72 5.68
C HIS A 195 -9.91 7.86 5.73
N ASN A 196 -9.08 7.99 4.70
CA ASN A 196 -8.04 9.00 4.62
C ASN A 196 -8.57 10.45 4.54
N ARG A 197 -9.87 10.65 4.28
CA ARG A 197 -10.50 11.99 4.15
C ARG A 197 -11.53 12.29 5.22
N ILE A 198 -12.08 11.29 5.90
CA ILE A 198 -13.10 11.46 6.95
C ILE A 198 -12.46 11.44 8.33
N PRO A 199 -12.44 12.57 9.04
CA PRO A 199 -11.83 12.67 10.36
C PRO A 199 -12.42 11.70 11.40
N GLY A 200 -11.54 10.86 12.00
CA GLY A 200 -11.92 9.92 13.08
C GLY A 200 -12.74 8.72 12.61
N ASP A 201 -12.71 8.45 11.31
CA ASP A 201 -13.30 7.24 10.77
C ASP A 201 -12.42 6.01 11.08
N GLU A 202 -13.05 4.95 11.53
CA GLU A 202 -12.45 3.63 11.70
C GLU A 202 -13.22 2.57 10.90
N ARG A 203 -14.48 2.87 10.57
CA ARG A 203 -15.37 1.94 9.89
C ARG A 203 -14.91 1.66 8.46
N TRP A 204 -14.56 2.68 7.71
CA TRP A 204 -14.08 2.53 6.34
C TRP A 204 -12.73 1.83 6.28
N LEU A 205 -11.84 2.14 7.23
CA LEU A 205 -10.58 1.43 7.36
C LEU A 205 -10.80 -0.06 7.62
N ALA A 206 -11.63 -0.41 8.59
CA ALA A 206 -11.93 -1.81 8.91
C ALA A 206 -12.52 -2.57 7.72
N ARG A 207 -13.43 -1.93 6.96
CA ARG A 207 -14.01 -2.50 5.74
C ARG A 207 -12.95 -2.71 4.66
N SER A 208 -12.09 -1.72 4.45
CA SER A 208 -11.00 -1.79 3.47
C SER A 208 -9.99 -2.88 3.81
N GLN A 209 -9.57 -2.98 5.06
CA GLN A 209 -8.64 -4.02 5.54
C GLN A 209 -9.25 -5.41 5.38
N SER A 210 -10.51 -5.63 5.82
CA SER A 210 -11.19 -6.92 5.66
C SER A 210 -11.30 -7.32 4.18
N ALA A 211 -11.58 -6.36 3.30
CA ALA A 211 -11.67 -6.62 1.88
C ALA A 211 -10.29 -6.92 1.26
N TRP A 212 -9.25 -6.23 1.68
CA TRP A 212 -7.87 -6.48 1.25
C TRP A 212 -7.38 -7.85 1.69
N ASP A 213 -7.59 -8.22 2.95
CA ASP A 213 -7.19 -9.52 3.48
C ASP A 213 -7.87 -10.65 2.71
N TRP A 214 -9.18 -10.51 2.47
CA TRP A 214 -9.92 -11.45 1.63
C TRP A 214 -9.38 -11.48 0.20
N PHE A 215 -9.13 -10.33 -0.43
CA PHE A 215 -8.63 -10.23 -1.81
C PHE A 215 -7.30 -10.95 -1.99
N VAL A 216 -6.37 -10.75 -1.06
CA VAL A 216 -5.06 -11.42 -1.08
C VAL A 216 -5.20 -12.93 -0.86
N ALA A 217 -6.12 -13.36 0.03
CA ALA A 217 -6.36 -14.77 0.32
C ALA A 217 -7.15 -15.50 -0.76
N SER A 218 -7.89 -14.78 -1.62
CA SER A 218 -8.80 -15.36 -2.64
C SER A 218 -8.09 -16.14 -3.76
N GLY A 219 -6.77 -15.90 -3.95
CA GLY A 219 -6.00 -16.49 -5.04
C GLY A 219 -6.15 -15.77 -6.39
N MET A 220 -6.86 -14.63 -6.44
CA MET A 220 -6.91 -13.78 -7.64
C MET A 220 -5.52 -13.22 -7.98
N ILE A 221 -4.69 -12.90 -6.99
CA ILE A 221 -3.26 -12.63 -7.22
C ILE A 221 -2.55 -13.97 -7.40
N ASN A 222 -2.11 -14.27 -8.61
CA ASN A 222 -1.46 -15.54 -8.93
C ASN A 222 0.02 -15.58 -8.49
N SER A 223 0.66 -16.74 -8.66
CA SER A 223 2.06 -16.95 -8.25
C SER A 223 3.08 -16.05 -8.98
N SER A 224 2.71 -15.50 -10.13
CA SER A 224 3.55 -14.55 -10.88
C SER A 224 3.34 -13.10 -10.42
N GLY A 225 2.48 -12.85 -9.44
CA GLY A 225 2.15 -11.50 -8.99
C GLY A 225 1.18 -10.75 -9.91
N LEU A 226 0.49 -11.46 -10.81
CA LEU A 226 -0.51 -10.89 -11.70
C LEU A 226 -1.92 -11.16 -11.18
N VAL A 227 -2.85 -10.25 -11.44
CA VAL A 227 -4.22 -10.29 -10.94
C VAL A 227 -5.15 -10.90 -12.00
N ASN A 228 -5.66 -12.09 -11.74
CA ASN A 228 -6.70 -12.73 -12.55
C ASN A 228 -8.06 -12.05 -12.38
N ASP A 229 -8.92 -12.20 -13.36
CA ASP A 229 -10.19 -11.47 -13.44
C ASP A 229 -11.15 -11.73 -12.27
N GLY A 230 -11.25 -12.96 -11.77
CA GLY A 230 -12.13 -13.25 -10.64
C GLY A 230 -12.14 -14.72 -10.21
N LEU A 231 -13.19 -15.09 -9.49
CA LEU A 231 -13.40 -16.43 -8.94
C LEU A 231 -14.43 -17.23 -9.75
N ASN A 232 -14.26 -18.55 -9.76
CA ASN A 232 -15.26 -19.50 -10.25
C ASN A 232 -16.22 -19.91 -9.11
N ASP A 233 -17.19 -20.78 -9.42
CA ASP A 233 -18.20 -21.27 -8.47
C ASP A 233 -17.59 -22.08 -7.31
N ASP A 234 -16.36 -22.61 -7.46
CA ASP A 234 -15.62 -23.30 -6.41
C ASP A 234 -14.77 -22.34 -5.55
N CYS A 235 -14.97 -21.03 -5.68
CA CYS A 235 -14.20 -19.98 -4.98
C CYS A 235 -12.69 -19.99 -5.27
N GLN A 236 -12.30 -20.48 -6.43
CA GLN A 236 -10.91 -20.47 -6.90
C GLN A 236 -10.75 -19.44 -8.01
N SER A 237 -9.53 -18.96 -8.20
CA SER A 237 -9.22 -18.13 -9.37
C SER A 237 -9.72 -18.82 -10.65
N ASN A 238 -10.48 -18.09 -11.46
CA ASN A 238 -11.04 -18.61 -12.71
C ASN A 238 -9.99 -18.77 -13.83
N GLY A 239 -8.75 -18.32 -13.60
CA GLY A 239 -7.66 -18.40 -14.56
C GLY A 239 -7.87 -17.58 -15.84
N GLN A 240 -8.86 -16.67 -15.84
CA GLN A 240 -9.16 -15.84 -17.00
C GLN A 240 -8.14 -14.72 -17.17
N THR A 241 -8.34 -13.93 -18.22
CA THR A 241 -7.44 -12.87 -18.67
C THR A 241 -6.97 -11.97 -17.52
N VAL A 242 -5.67 -11.72 -17.50
CA VAL A 242 -5.08 -10.70 -16.65
C VAL A 242 -5.21 -9.36 -17.38
N TRP A 243 -6.03 -8.47 -16.84
CA TRP A 243 -6.26 -7.15 -17.39
C TRP A 243 -5.40 -6.11 -16.69
N THR A 244 -4.87 -5.13 -17.42
CA THR A 244 -4.00 -4.09 -16.84
C THR A 244 -4.71 -3.29 -15.74
N TYR A 245 -6.01 -3.00 -15.87
CA TYR A 245 -6.76 -2.21 -14.87
C TYR A 245 -6.91 -2.92 -13.53
N ASN A 246 -7.10 -4.25 -13.52
CA ASN A 246 -7.14 -5.04 -12.28
C ASN A 246 -5.81 -5.00 -11.54
N GLN A 247 -4.70 -5.08 -12.29
CA GLN A 247 -3.36 -4.92 -11.74
C GLN A 247 -3.16 -3.52 -11.14
N GLY A 248 -3.58 -2.49 -11.87
CA GLY A 248 -3.52 -1.10 -11.41
C GLY A 248 -4.31 -0.87 -10.14
N LEU A 249 -5.55 -1.38 -10.07
CA LEU A 249 -6.40 -1.27 -8.89
C LEU A 249 -5.78 -1.94 -7.66
N ALA A 250 -5.19 -3.13 -7.81
CA ALA A 250 -4.52 -3.81 -6.70
C ALA A 250 -3.31 -3.00 -6.18
N ILE A 251 -2.52 -2.40 -7.07
CA ILE A 251 -1.43 -1.48 -6.70
C ILE A 251 -2.00 -0.27 -5.95
N GLY A 252 -3.02 0.38 -6.51
CA GLY A 252 -3.63 1.57 -5.94
C GLY A 252 -4.28 1.32 -4.58
N SER A 253 -4.93 0.15 -4.40
CA SER A 253 -5.53 -0.28 -3.14
C SER A 253 -4.49 -0.48 -2.05
N ALA A 254 -3.40 -1.20 -2.37
CA ALA A 254 -2.29 -1.40 -1.43
C ALA A 254 -1.65 -0.07 -1.02
N LEU A 255 -1.47 0.87 -1.96
CA LEU A 255 -0.93 2.20 -1.67
C LEU A 255 -1.84 3.02 -0.76
N GLU A 256 -3.14 3.01 -0.99
CA GLU A 256 -4.06 3.81 -0.19
C GLU A 256 -4.21 3.26 1.23
N LEU A 257 -4.23 1.93 1.38
CA LEU A 257 -4.16 1.27 2.69
C LEU A 257 -2.81 1.54 3.38
N TRP A 258 -1.69 1.57 2.64
CA TRP A 258 -0.41 1.98 3.20
C TRP A 258 -0.45 3.42 3.74
N ARG A 259 -1.09 4.35 3.03
CA ARG A 259 -1.30 5.73 3.52
C ARG A 259 -2.12 5.77 4.80
N ALA A 260 -3.12 4.89 4.91
CA ALA A 260 -3.99 4.80 6.07
C ALA A 260 -3.30 4.19 7.30
N THR A 261 -2.46 3.16 7.10
CA THR A 261 -1.95 2.32 8.18
C THR A 261 -0.46 2.50 8.47
N GLY A 262 0.32 2.94 7.47
CA GLY A 262 1.78 2.95 7.54
C GLY A 262 2.42 1.57 7.39
N ASP A 263 1.66 0.50 7.17
CA ASP A 263 2.17 -0.87 7.05
C ASP A 263 3.11 -1.03 5.84
N PRO A 264 4.41 -1.29 6.06
CA PRO A 264 5.38 -1.42 4.97
C PRO A 264 5.13 -2.63 4.06
N GLN A 265 4.40 -3.65 4.52
CA GLN A 265 4.06 -4.82 3.71
C GLN A 265 3.14 -4.43 2.54
N LEU A 266 2.24 -3.49 2.75
CA LEU A 266 1.36 -2.97 1.70
C LEU A 266 2.16 -2.28 0.58
N LEU A 267 3.14 -1.45 0.94
CA LEU A 267 4.01 -0.81 -0.03
C LEU A 267 4.90 -1.83 -0.77
N SER A 268 5.41 -2.83 -0.05
CA SER A 268 6.15 -3.95 -0.64
C SER A 268 5.28 -4.75 -1.62
N THR A 269 4.01 -5.00 -1.27
CA THR A 269 3.07 -5.68 -2.16
C THR A 269 2.77 -4.84 -3.40
N ALA A 270 2.54 -3.53 -3.26
CA ALA A 270 2.34 -2.64 -4.40
C ALA A 270 3.52 -2.68 -5.39
N ARG A 271 4.75 -2.65 -4.87
CA ARG A 271 5.97 -2.80 -5.70
C ARG A 271 6.02 -4.13 -6.43
N ARG A 272 5.82 -5.24 -5.72
CA ARG A 272 5.84 -6.58 -6.31
C ARG A 272 4.79 -6.74 -7.42
N LEU A 273 3.59 -6.19 -7.24
CA LEU A 273 2.55 -6.20 -8.26
C LEU A 273 2.93 -5.34 -9.47
N ALA A 274 3.54 -4.17 -9.25
CA ALA A 274 4.00 -3.30 -10.33
C ALA A 274 5.14 -3.94 -11.13
N ASP A 275 6.15 -4.49 -10.45
CA ASP A 275 7.29 -5.17 -11.08
C ASP A 275 6.82 -6.36 -11.92
N ALA A 276 5.89 -7.18 -11.39
CA ALA A 276 5.31 -8.31 -12.15
C ALA A 276 4.65 -7.87 -13.47
N ALA A 277 4.01 -6.71 -13.49
CA ALA A 277 3.38 -6.19 -14.69
C ALA A 277 4.38 -5.63 -15.70
N ILE A 278 5.31 -4.77 -15.24
CA ILE A 278 6.22 -4.05 -16.15
C ILE A 278 7.38 -4.90 -16.64
N ASP A 279 7.79 -5.92 -15.89
CA ASP A 279 8.89 -6.83 -16.25
C ASP A 279 8.49 -7.92 -17.26
N GLY A 280 7.39 -7.70 -18.00
CA GLY A 280 6.95 -8.56 -19.10
C GLY A 280 5.60 -9.23 -18.89
N GLY A 281 4.99 -9.11 -17.71
CA GLY A 281 3.69 -9.72 -17.43
C GLY A 281 2.54 -9.09 -18.24
N LEU A 282 2.60 -7.76 -18.43
CA LEU A 282 1.60 -6.97 -19.16
C LEU A 282 2.23 -6.04 -20.20
N THR A 283 3.41 -6.38 -20.68
CA THR A 283 4.13 -5.58 -21.69
C THR A 283 4.55 -6.41 -22.89
N THR A 284 4.59 -5.78 -24.05
CA THR A 284 5.20 -6.32 -25.26
C THR A 284 6.26 -5.31 -25.71
N ASP A 285 7.52 -5.77 -25.83
CA ASP A 285 8.66 -4.91 -26.19
C ASP A 285 8.78 -3.65 -25.31
N GLY A 286 8.43 -3.77 -24.02
CA GLY A 286 8.47 -2.67 -23.04
C GLY A 286 7.27 -1.69 -23.11
N VAL A 287 6.30 -1.94 -23.99
CA VAL A 287 5.07 -1.14 -24.09
C VAL A 287 3.93 -1.87 -23.39
N LEU A 288 3.17 -1.16 -22.55
CA LEU A 288 2.00 -1.70 -21.87
C LEU A 288 0.95 -2.15 -22.89
N THR A 289 0.52 -3.39 -22.80
CA THR A 289 -0.30 -4.07 -23.82
C THR A 289 -1.45 -4.82 -23.19
N GLU A 290 -2.65 -4.65 -23.72
CA GLU A 290 -3.79 -5.54 -23.45
C GLU A 290 -3.81 -6.72 -24.41
N ALA A 291 -4.44 -7.81 -23.98
CA ALA A 291 -4.60 -8.98 -24.84
C ALA A 291 -5.33 -8.67 -26.16
N CYS A 292 -6.16 -7.63 -26.19
CA CYS A 292 -6.88 -7.16 -27.36
C CYS A 292 -6.12 -6.17 -28.25
N ASP A 293 -4.91 -5.72 -27.86
CA ASP A 293 -4.08 -4.80 -28.66
C ASP A 293 -3.40 -5.49 -29.86
N ALA A 294 -3.41 -6.81 -29.92
CA ALA A 294 -2.83 -7.57 -31.02
C ALA A 294 -3.47 -7.16 -32.37
N LEU A 295 -2.68 -7.26 -33.45
CA LEU A 295 -3.11 -6.82 -34.79
C LEU A 295 -4.24 -7.67 -35.41
N ASP A 296 -4.53 -8.81 -34.82
CA ASP A 296 -5.62 -9.71 -35.19
C ASP A 296 -6.90 -9.54 -34.36
N ARG A 297 -6.97 -8.52 -33.52
CA ARG A 297 -8.08 -8.26 -32.57
C ARG A 297 -8.44 -6.79 -32.51
N THR A 298 -9.61 -6.51 -31.95
CA THR A 298 -10.05 -5.16 -31.59
C THR A 298 -10.53 -5.18 -30.15
N CYS A 299 -10.08 -4.22 -29.36
CA CYS A 299 -10.57 -4.03 -27.99
C CYS A 299 -12.03 -3.59 -28.01
N ASP A 300 -12.84 -4.18 -27.13
CA ASP A 300 -14.18 -3.69 -26.89
C ASP A 300 -14.16 -2.31 -26.21
N ASP A 301 -15.32 -1.73 -26.00
CA ASP A 301 -15.44 -0.38 -25.44
C ASP A 301 -14.91 -0.28 -24.01
N ASN A 302 -14.90 -1.38 -23.24
CA ASN A 302 -14.38 -1.40 -21.88
C ASN A 302 -12.86 -1.41 -21.88
N ALA A 303 -12.24 -2.33 -22.61
CA ALA A 303 -10.80 -2.55 -22.61
C ALA A 303 -9.99 -1.34 -23.14
N LYS A 304 -10.62 -0.44 -23.90
CA LYS A 304 -9.99 0.80 -24.39
C LYS A 304 -9.44 1.71 -23.30
N GLN A 305 -9.96 1.63 -22.05
CA GLN A 305 -9.51 2.46 -20.94
C GLN A 305 -8.57 1.78 -19.97
N PHE A 306 -8.42 0.45 -20.00
CA PHE A 306 -7.75 -0.32 -18.97
C PHE A 306 -6.30 0.09 -18.73
N LYS A 307 -5.52 0.33 -19.77
CA LYS A 307 -4.11 0.73 -19.65
C LYS A 307 -3.93 2.07 -18.93
N GLY A 308 -4.83 3.02 -19.19
CA GLY A 308 -4.81 4.32 -18.52
C GLY A 308 -5.06 4.21 -17.02
N ILE A 309 -5.94 3.31 -16.60
CA ILE A 309 -6.20 3.02 -15.19
C ILE A 309 -4.94 2.43 -14.52
N PHE A 310 -4.26 1.48 -15.17
CA PHE A 310 -2.99 0.96 -14.68
C PHE A 310 -1.95 2.06 -14.49
N LEU A 311 -1.77 2.90 -15.53
CA LEU A 311 -0.77 3.98 -15.49
C LEU A 311 -1.05 5.01 -14.40
N ARG A 312 -2.31 5.31 -14.09
CA ARG A 312 -2.69 6.17 -12.97
C ARG A 312 -2.09 5.67 -11.65
N TYR A 313 -2.27 4.39 -11.34
CA TYR A 313 -1.81 3.82 -10.07
C TYR A 313 -0.31 3.53 -10.06
N LEU A 314 0.29 3.19 -11.20
CA LEU A 314 1.75 3.07 -11.33
C LEU A 314 2.43 4.43 -11.14
N MET A 315 1.85 5.51 -11.69
CA MET A 315 2.31 6.87 -11.47
C MET A 315 2.25 7.26 -9.99
N ASP A 316 1.15 6.93 -9.31
CA ASP A 316 1.00 7.14 -7.86
C ASP A 316 2.08 6.40 -7.07
N LEU A 317 2.39 5.15 -7.44
CA LEU A 317 3.50 4.39 -6.85
C LEU A 317 4.87 5.03 -7.15
N ALA A 318 5.09 5.50 -8.37
CA ALA A 318 6.32 6.20 -8.76
C ALA A 318 6.51 7.50 -7.98
N ASP A 319 5.45 8.28 -7.80
CA ASP A 319 5.46 9.53 -7.03
C ASP A 319 5.77 9.28 -5.54
N VAL A 320 5.29 8.18 -4.97
CA VAL A 320 5.54 7.81 -3.56
C VAL A 320 6.94 7.23 -3.35
N THR A 321 7.39 6.38 -4.26
CA THR A 321 8.63 5.61 -4.07
C THR A 321 9.86 6.31 -4.62
N HIS A 322 9.69 7.27 -5.53
CA HIS A 322 10.76 7.92 -6.31
C HIS A 322 11.69 6.92 -7.01
N ALA A 323 11.16 5.74 -7.35
CA ALA A 323 11.95 4.67 -7.96
C ALA A 323 12.17 4.96 -9.45
N ASP A 324 13.43 5.07 -9.86
CA ASP A 324 13.84 5.45 -11.22
C ASP A 324 13.24 4.54 -12.30
N HIS A 325 13.10 3.23 -12.03
CA HIS A 325 12.57 2.30 -13.03
C HIS A 325 11.07 2.50 -13.30
N TYR A 326 10.25 2.86 -12.30
CA TYR A 326 8.84 3.22 -12.54
C TYR A 326 8.75 4.54 -13.30
N GLN A 327 9.56 5.52 -12.93
CA GLN A 327 9.62 6.80 -13.66
C GLN A 327 10.05 6.59 -15.10
N ALA A 328 11.09 5.80 -15.35
CA ALA A 328 11.56 5.48 -16.69
C ALA A 328 10.48 4.75 -17.51
N PHE A 329 9.75 3.83 -16.90
CA PHE A 329 8.66 3.12 -17.57
C PHE A 329 7.54 4.07 -18.01
N VAL A 330 7.03 4.92 -17.11
CA VAL A 330 5.94 5.85 -17.45
C VAL A 330 6.37 6.90 -18.48
N ILE A 331 7.61 7.37 -18.42
CA ILE A 331 8.21 8.27 -19.43
C ILE A 331 8.25 7.57 -20.80
N GLY A 332 8.66 6.31 -20.82
CA GLY A 332 8.70 5.49 -22.05
C GLY A 332 7.31 5.33 -22.67
N GLN A 333 6.27 5.05 -21.86
CA GLN A 333 4.90 4.93 -22.35
C GLN A 333 4.40 6.25 -22.98
N ALA A 334 4.57 7.36 -22.29
CA ALA A 334 4.15 8.68 -22.78
C ALA A 334 4.85 9.08 -24.10
N ALA A 335 6.15 8.78 -24.22
CA ALA A 335 6.91 9.03 -25.42
C ALA A 335 6.44 8.13 -26.58
N THR A 336 6.26 6.83 -26.34
CA THR A 336 5.81 5.87 -27.34
C THR A 336 4.42 6.22 -27.88
N ILE A 337 3.46 6.55 -26.99
CA ILE A 337 2.12 6.97 -27.39
C ILE A 337 2.18 8.19 -28.33
N TRP A 338 2.92 9.22 -27.93
CA TRP A 338 3.00 10.44 -28.72
C TRP A 338 3.70 10.24 -30.07
N GLU A 339 4.67 9.34 -30.13
CA GLU A 339 5.45 9.08 -31.36
C GLU A 339 4.78 8.06 -32.30
N GLN A 340 4.03 7.09 -31.75
CA GLN A 340 3.54 5.93 -32.50
C GLN A 340 2.01 5.86 -32.62
N ASP A 341 1.27 6.49 -31.68
CA ASP A 341 -0.17 6.34 -31.56
C ASP A 341 -0.90 7.71 -31.49
N HIS A 342 -0.35 8.71 -32.11
CA HIS A 342 -0.85 10.08 -32.20
C HIS A 342 -1.15 10.45 -33.65
N ASP A 343 -2.40 10.85 -33.93
CA ASP A 343 -2.82 11.23 -35.27
C ASP A 343 -2.79 12.76 -35.53
N ALA A 344 -3.03 13.16 -36.77
CA ALA A 344 -2.99 14.57 -37.19
C ALA A 344 -4.12 15.45 -36.58
N ALA A 345 -5.11 14.83 -35.91
CA ALA A 345 -6.18 15.52 -35.18
C ALA A 345 -5.95 15.52 -33.67
N ASP A 346 -4.72 15.24 -33.23
CA ASP A 346 -4.30 15.10 -31.83
C ASP A 346 -5.06 14.02 -31.05
N ARG A 347 -5.59 13.01 -31.76
CA ARG A 347 -6.24 11.86 -31.12
C ARG A 347 -5.21 10.79 -30.81
N LEU A 348 -5.43 10.09 -29.71
CA LEU A 348 -4.59 9.02 -29.18
C LEU A 348 -5.37 7.71 -29.22
N GLY A 349 -4.77 6.67 -29.77
CA GLY A 349 -5.42 5.43 -30.09
C GLY A 349 -5.32 4.36 -28.99
N THR A 350 -5.81 3.16 -29.36
CA THR A 350 -5.75 1.99 -28.48
C THR A 350 -4.37 1.38 -28.45
N ARG A 351 -3.68 1.31 -29.59
CA ARG A 351 -2.39 0.59 -29.71
C ARG A 351 -1.23 1.53 -29.51
N TRP A 352 -0.77 1.63 -28.28
CA TRP A 352 0.29 2.57 -27.88
C TRP A 352 1.63 2.37 -28.60
N ALA A 353 1.96 1.12 -28.99
CA ALA A 353 3.11 0.84 -29.86
C ALA A 353 2.87 1.14 -31.35
N GLY A 354 1.72 1.72 -31.68
CA GLY A 354 1.30 1.92 -33.05
C GLY A 354 0.82 0.62 -33.73
N GLY A 355 0.66 0.69 -35.03
CA GLY A 355 0.23 -0.43 -35.85
C GLY A 355 -1.30 -0.47 -36.06
N THR A 356 -1.65 -0.96 -37.25
CA THR A 356 -3.05 -1.13 -37.68
C THR A 356 -3.13 -2.27 -38.67
N SER A 357 -4.29 -2.93 -38.77
CA SER A 357 -4.57 -3.86 -39.85
C SER A 357 -5.90 -3.47 -40.52
N THR A 358 -6.16 -4.00 -41.69
CA THR A 358 -7.40 -3.67 -42.43
C THR A 358 -8.63 -4.22 -41.72
N GLU A 359 -8.51 -5.39 -41.09
CA GLU A 359 -9.61 -6.06 -40.40
C GLU A 359 -9.80 -5.55 -38.97
N HIS A 360 -8.69 -5.16 -38.33
CA HIS A 360 -8.66 -4.65 -36.96
C HIS A 360 -7.90 -3.31 -36.90
N PRO A 361 -8.53 -2.21 -37.30
CA PRO A 361 -7.88 -0.89 -37.30
C PRO A 361 -7.58 -0.45 -35.87
N ASN A 362 -6.56 0.41 -35.73
CA ASN A 362 -6.34 1.12 -34.50
C ASN A 362 -7.52 2.07 -34.25
N VAL A 363 -8.07 2.04 -33.04
CA VAL A 363 -9.28 2.81 -32.69
C VAL A 363 -8.89 4.10 -32.00
N PHE A 364 -9.52 5.20 -32.41
CA PHE A 364 -9.36 6.54 -31.83
C PHE A 364 -10.73 7.05 -31.41
N ASP A 365 -11.05 6.93 -30.13
CA ASP A 365 -12.27 7.50 -29.54
C ASP A 365 -11.95 8.16 -28.17
N TRP A 366 -12.96 8.72 -27.51
CA TRP A 366 -12.76 9.41 -26.25
C TRP A 366 -12.25 8.48 -25.10
N ARG A 367 -12.52 7.16 -25.16
CA ARG A 367 -12.03 6.19 -24.16
C ARG A 367 -10.53 5.96 -24.32
N THR A 368 -10.09 5.78 -25.56
CA THR A 368 -8.64 5.66 -25.87
C THR A 368 -7.91 6.95 -25.55
N GLN A 369 -8.55 8.09 -25.82
CA GLN A 369 -8.02 9.40 -25.48
C GLN A 369 -7.83 9.57 -23.98
N ALA A 370 -8.83 9.16 -23.15
CA ALA A 370 -8.73 9.21 -21.70
C ALA A 370 -7.62 8.27 -21.18
N SER A 371 -7.53 7.07 -21.74
CA SER A 371 -6.50 6.08 -21.40
C SER A 371 -5.09 6.63 -21.65
N ALA A 372 -4.84 7.14 -22.84
CA ALA A 372 -3.53 7.67 -23.22
C ALA A 372 -3.20 8.99 -22.50
N LEU A 373 -4.19 9.85 -22.24
CA LEU A 373 -4.00 11.05 -21.43
C LEU A 373 -3.46 10.71 -20.03
N SER A 374 -3.94 9.63 -19.39
CA SER A 374 -3.39 9.18 -18.10
C SER A 374 -1.88 8.91 -18.18
N ALA A 375 -1.39 8.34 -19.29
CA ALA A 375 0.05 8.13 -19.50
C ALA A 375 0.79 9.46 -19.76
N LEU A 376 0.22 10.37 -20.53
CA LEU A 376 0.82 11.69 -20.75
C LEU A 376 0.91 12.52 -19.47
N LEU A 377 -0.05 12.35 -18.54
CA LEU A 377 -0.04 13.02 -17.25
C LEU A 377 1.09 12.51 -16.34
N ALA A 378 1.52 11.28 -16.51
CA ALA A 378 2.60 10.72 -15.71
C ALA A 378 3.94 11.45 -15.88
N VAL A 379 4.15 12.12 -17.00
CA VAL A 379 5.36 12.91 -17.30
C VAL A 379 5.16 14.42 -17.14
N VAL A 380 3.96 14.87 -16.82
CA VAL A 380 3.71 16.26 -16.45
C VAL A 380 4.39 16.50 -15.11
N PRO A 381 5.36 17.43 -15.03
CA PRO A 381 5.94 17.77 -13.74
C PRO A 381 4.82 18.14 -12.78
N VAL A 382 4.80 17.49 -11.64
CA VAL A 382 3.88 17.89 -10.57
C VAL A 382 4.14 19.37 -10.31
N PRO A 383 3.16 20.26 -10.44
CA PRO A 383 3.41 21.67 -10.15
C PRO A 383 3.96 21.73 -8.73
N ALA A 384 5.08 22.39 -8.55
CA ALA A 384 5.46 22.78 -7.21
C ALA A 384 4.29 23.65 -6.69
N PRO A 385 3.59 23.27 -5.66
CA PRO A 385 3.80 22.11 -4.82
C PRO A 385 2.57 21.20 -4.69
N MET A 386 2.59 20.03 -5.22
CA MET A 386 1.78 19.01 -4.57
C MET A 386 2.50 18.69 -3.26
N ARG A 387 1.87 19.04 -2.18
CA ARG A 387 2.35 18.71 -0.84
C ARG A 387 2.00 17.26 -0.61
N SER A 388 2.99 16.37 -0.54
CA SER A 388 2.73 15.11 0.13
C SER A 388 2.70 15.41 1.62
N LEU A 389 1.65 14.96 2.29
CA LEU A 389 1.57 14.90 3.73
C LEU A 389 1.57 13.42 4.09
N ALA A 390 2.35 13.01 5.06
CA ALA A 390 2.27 11.69 5.64
C ALA A 390 2.31 11.80 7.16
N ALA A 391 1.69 10.84 7.82
CA ALA A 391 1.70 10.74 9.27
C ALA A 391 2.07 9.32 9.70
N THR A 392 2.82 9.22 10.80
CA THR A 392 3.21 7.96 11.41
C THR A 392 3.04 8.04 12.93
N THR A 393 2.96 6.90 13.58
CA THR A 393 3.00 6.81 15.05
C THR A 393 4.25 6.06 15.50
N SER A 394 4.84 6.50 16.61
CA SER A 394 5.98 5.83 17.20
C SER A 394 5.88 5.85 18.74
N PRO A 395 5.93 4.70 19.37
CA PRO A 395 5.92 3.36 18.80
C PRO A 395 4.57 3.02 18.13
N ALA A 396 4.61 2.19 17.08
CA ALA A 396 3.41 1.75 16.38
C ALA A 396 2.58 0.76 17.22
N GLN A 397 3.28 -0.06 18.01
CA GLN A 397 2.67 -1.05 18.91
C GLN A 397 3.33 -0.98 20.30
N PRO A 398 3.01 0.00 21.13
CA PRO A 398 3.50 0.02 22.51
C PRO A 398 2.78 -1.02 23.35
N VAL A 399 3.55 -1.71 24.20
CA VAL A 399 2.99 -2.58 25.22
C VAL A 399 2.88 -1.83 26.52
N VAL A 400 1.74 -1.96 27.19
CA VAL A 400 1.44 -1.31 28.47
C VAL A 400 1.00 -2.35 29.50
N MET A 401 1.68 -2.39 30.61
CA MET A 401 1.20 -3.10 31.80
C MET A 401 0.52 -2.06 32.70
N PRO A 402 -0.82 -2.14 32.89
CA PRO A 402 -1.52 -1.20 33.76
C PRO A 402 -1.06 -1.32 35.21
N ALA A 403 -0.98 -0.19 35.89
CA ALA A 403 -0.78 -0.15 37.32
C ALA A 403 -1.93 -0.84 38.06
N LYS A 404 -1.67 -1.51 39.18
CA LYS A 404 -2.70 -2.16 40.03
C LYS A 404 -3.72 -1.14 40.57
N SER A 405 -3.29 0.10 40.78
CA SER A 405 -4.13 1.23 41.19
C SER A 405 -3.65 2.50 40.49
N GLY A 406 -4.60 3.32 40.04
CA GLY A 406 -4.28 4.54 39.31
C GLY A 406 -4.29 4.36 37.78
N ALA A 407 -3.46 5.08 37.07
CA ALA A 407 -3.40 5.05 35.62
C ALA A 407 -1.96 5.00 35.14
N THR A 408 -1.71 4.23 34.11
CA THR A 408 -0.39 4.10 33.48
C THR A 408 -0.30 5.07 32.29
N LYS A 409 0.85 5.71 32.13
CA LYS A 409 1.09 6.66 31.06
C LYS A 409 1.98 6.04 29.99
N VAL A 410 1.56 6.15 28.75
CA VAL A 410 2.37 5.77 27.58
C VAL A 410 2.58 6.99 26.69
N ARG A 411 3.80 7.19 26.23
CA ARG A 411 4.13 8.27 25.31
C ARG A 411 4.07 7.75 23.88
N ILE A 412 3.27 8.41 23.05
CA ILE A 412 3.18 8.16 21.62
C ILE A 412 3.60 9.45 20.90
N THR A 413 4.40 9.33 19.86
CA THR A 413 4.83 10.46 19.03
C THR A 413 4.17 10.34 17.66
N ILE A 414 3.41 11.34 17.27
CA ILE A 414 2.88 11.45 15.91
C ILE A 414 3.95 12.11 15.04
N GLY A 415 4.53 11.36 14.14
CA GLY A 415 5.41 11.87 13.10
C GLY A 415 4.59 12.48 11.98
N VAL A 416 4.98 13.66 11.51
CA VAL A 416 4.34 14.32 10.36
C VAL A 416 5.42 14.69 9.38
N SER A 417 5.28 14.28 8.13
CA SER A 417 6.21 14.63 7.06
C SER A 417 5.49 15.32 5.93
N ALA A 418 6.14 16.28 5.29
CA ALA A 418 5.59 16.96 4.12
C ALA A 418 6.68 17.29 3.10
N THR A 419 6.35 17.20 1.82
CA THR A 419 7.14 17.71 0.70
C THR A 419 6.45 18.91 0.07
N GLY A 420 7.19 19.79 -0.61
CA GLY A 420 6.62 20.93 -1.33
C GLY A 420 7.58 22.10 -1.48
N PRO A 421 7.21 23.18 -2.18
CA PRO A 421 8.10 24.29 -2.41
C PRO A 421 8.37 25.10 -1.14
N ALA A 422 9.51 25.73 -1.14
CA ALA A 422 10.04 26.55 -0.06
C ALA A 422 9.23 27.82 0.28
N SER A 423 8.16 28.12 -0.45
CA SER A 423 7.52 29.44 -0.40
C SER A 423 6.55 29.66 0.76
N ARG A 424 6.01 28.61 1.37
CA ARG A 424 5.07 28.74 2.50
C ARG A 424 5.21 27.61 3.52
N PRO A 425 5.09 27.90 4.82
CA PRO A 425 4.99 26.86 5.85
C PRO A 425 3.71 26.03 5.65
N VAL A 426 3.81 24.72 5.89
CA VAL A 426 2.66 23.82 6.02
C VAL A 426 2.31 23.74 7.50
N THR A 427 1.10 24.14 7.86
CA THR A 427 0.57 23.92 9.21
C THR A 427 -0.29 22.68 9.20
N ALA A 428 0.23 21.60 9.78
CA ALA A 428 -0.49 20.36 9.99
C ALA A 428 -1.17 20.42 11.38
N ARG A 429 -2.49 20.31 11.42
CA ARG A 429 -3.27 20.20 12.66
C ARG A 429 -3.38 18.73 13.00
N VAL A 430 -3.01 18.37 14.21
CA VAL A 430 -3.07 17.01 14.74
C VAL A 430 -4.20 16.90 15.74
N ARG A 431 -5.01 15.85 15.62
CA ARG A 431 -6.02 15.46 16.61
C ARG A 431 -5.79 13.99 16.94
N VAL A 432 -5.70 13.66 18.21
CA VAL A 432 -5.50 12.30 18.70
C VAL A 432 -6.73 11.88 19.49
N LYS A 433 -7.21 10.66 19.22
CA LYS A 433 -8.32 10.01 19.92
C LYS A 433 -7.80 8.70 20.52
N ALA A 434 -8.18 8.42 21.75
CA ALA A 434 -7.94 7.16 22.42
C ALA A 434 -9.27 6.45 22.72
N PRO A 435 -9.25 5.17 23.13
CA PRO A 435 -10.43 4.42 23.54
C PRO A 435 -11.23 5.11 24.64
N ASP A 436 -12.49 4.76 24.78
CA ASP A 436 -13.35 5.32 25.82
C ASP A 436 -12.80 5.02 27.21
N GLY A 437 -12.82 6.02 28.08
CA GLY A 437 -12.24 5.93 29.42
C GLY A 437 -10.73 6.23 29.50
N TRP A 438 -10.03 6.31 28.37
CA TRP A 438 -8.64 6.74 28.32
C TRP A 438 -8.55 8.26 28.11
N THR A 439 -7.41 8.86 28.44
CA THR A 439 -7.20 10.29 28.19
C THR A 439 -5.91 10.52 27.41
N VAL A 440 -5.90 11.57 26.59
CA VAL A 440 -4.74 11.98 25.77
C VAL A 440 -4.40 13.42 26.06
N SER A 441 -3.14 13.71 26.30
CA SER A 441 -2.66 15.08 26.55
C SER A 441 -1.33 15.35 25.84
N PRO A 442 -1.27 16.39 24.98
CA PRO A 442 -2.40 17.12 24.41
C PRO A 442 -3.16 16.29 23.37
N SER A 443 -4.49 16.37 23.33
CA SER A 443 -5.29 15.66 22.31
C SER A 443 -5.34 16.39 20.95
N THR A 444 -4.95 17.67 20.91
CA THR A 444 -4.90 18.47 19.68
C THR A 444 -3.69 19.39 19.67
N GLY A 445 -3.16 19.65 18.49
CA GLY A 445 -2.06 20.58 18.33
C GLY A 445 -1.71 20.88 16.88
N LYS A 446 -0.53 21.44 16.67
CA LYS A 446 -0.05 21.86 15.34
C LYS A 446 1.42 21.49 15.18
N VAL A 447 1.77 21.00 13.99
CA VAL A 447 3.15 20.83 13.52
C VAL A 447 3.34 21.79 12.35
N ILE A 448 4.37 22.63 12.41
CA ILE A 448 4.70 23.57 11.34
C ILE A 448 5.91 23.04 10.60
N LEU A 449 5.72 22.67 9.35
CA LEU A 449 6.75 22.17 8.45
C LEU A 449 7.12 23.24 7.43
N ARG A 450 8.38 23.28 7.00
CA ARG A 450 8.87 24.18 5.96
C ARG A 450 9.51 23.35 4.83
N PRO A 451 8.69 22.69 3.99
CA PRO A 451 9.20 21.86 2.92
C PRO A 451 10.09 22.66 1.96
N ARG A 452 11.11 22.02 1.43
CA ARG A 452 12.06 22.62 0.48
C ARG A 452 12.31 21.66 -0.67
N GLY A 453 11.34 21.56 -1.60
CA GLY A 453 11.44 20.68 -2.75
C GLY A 453 10.86 19.28 -2.50
N SER A 454 11.44 18.27 -3.12
CA SER A 454 11.00 16.86 -3.06
C SER A 454 11.40 16.12 -1.78
N GLU A 455 12.38 16.64 -1.02
CA GLU A 455 12.82 16.00 0.22
C GLU A 455 11.79 16.20 1.32
N PRO A 456 11.39 15.12 2.03
CA PRO A 456 10.47 15.21 3.15
C PRO A 456 11.07 16.02 4.31
N VAL A 457 10.31 16.99 4.80
CA VAL A 457 10.63 17.69 6.05
C VAL A 457 9.75 17.11 7.14
N ASN A 458 10.36 16.63 8.20
CA ASN A 458 9.72 15.94 9.29
C ASN A 458 9.50 16.87 10.49
N GLY A 459 8.40 16.65 11.18
CA GLY A 459 8.10 17.23 12.48
C GLY A 459 7.38 16.22 13.36
N THR A 460 7.32 16.47 14.65
CA THR A 460 6.73 15.54 15.61
C THR A 460 5.72 16.22 16.50
N PHE A 461 4.71 15.46 16.92
CA PHE A 461 3.74 15.88 17.93
C PHE A 461 3.64 14.78 19.00
N PRO A 462 4.34 14.93 20.14
CA PRO A 462 4.31 13.97 21.21
C PRO A 462 3.01 14.12 22.01
N VAL A 463 2.42 12.99 22.39
CA VAL A 463 1.26 12.91 23.28
C VAL A 463 1.52 11.91 24.39
N GLU A 464 0.93 12.17 25.55
CA GLU A 464 0.86 11.23 26.65
C GLU A 464 -0.54 10.64 26.72
N VAL A 465 -0.63 9.34 26.55
CA VAL A 465 -1.88 8.58 26.67
C VAL A 465 -1.94 7.99 28.08
N THR A 466 -3.04 8.19 28.75
CA THR A 466 -3.26 7.65 30.09
C THR A 466 -4.20 6.46 30.00
N VAL A 467 -3.68 5.29 30.33
CA VAL A 467 -4.37 4.00 30.32
C VAL A 467 -4.89 3.72 31.73
N PRO A 468 -6.20 3.56 31.95
CA PRO A 468 -6.73 3.28 33.30
C PRO A 468 -6.35 1.88 33.78
N ALA A 469 -6.28 1.68 35.09
CA ALA A 469 -6.02 0.37 35.70
C ALA A 469 -7.06 -0.69 35.34
N THR A 470 -8.23 -0.27 34.91
CA THR A 470 -9.35 -1.14 34.51
C THR A 470 -9.39 -1.41 33.01
N ALA A 471 -8.37 -1.00 32.26
CA ALA A 471 -8.29 -1.32 30.84
C ALA A 471 -8.25 -2.85 30.64
N GLU A 472 -9.05 -3.34 29.73
CA GLU A 472 -9.09 -4.77 29.43
C GLU A 472 -7.81 -5.20 28.68
N ASP A 473 -7.39 -6.45 28.89
CA ASP A 473 -6.29 -7.04 28.12
C ASP A 473 -6.67 -7.11 26.63
N GLY A 474 -5.71 -6.80 25.76
CA GLY A 474 -5.90 -6.83 24.33
C GLY A 474 -5.40 -5.57 23.61
N HIS A 475 -5.71 -5.50 22.33
CA HIS A 475 -5.30 -4.43 21.44
C HIS A 475 -6.25 -3.24 21.47
N HIS A 476 -5.72 -2.04 21.63
CA HIS A 476 -6.46 -0.79 21.74
C HIS A 476 -5.89 0.28 20.82
N ASP A 477 -6.71 0.80 19.92
CA ASP A 477 -6.26 1.80 18.95
C ASP A 477 -6.22 3.21 19.54
N VAL A 478 -5.07 3.84 19.47
CA VAL A 478 -4.90 5.29 19.64
C VAL A 478 -4.71 5.89 18.24
N SER A 479 -5.76 6.52 17.73
CA SER A 479 -5.78 7.08 16.38
C SER A 479 -5.35 8.54 16.39
N ALA A 480 -4.61 8.94 15.35
CA ALA A 480 -4.25 10.33 15.12
C ALA A 480 -4.64 10.74 13.71
N MET A 481 -5.28 11.91 13.63
CA MET A 481 -5.58 12.55 12.38
C MET A 481 -4.72 13.79 12.20
N VAL A 482 -4.13 13.92 11.03
CA VAL A 482 -3.32 15.07 10.63
C VAL A 482 -3.97 15.74 9.43
N VAL A 483 -4.33 17.00 9.57
CA VAL A 483 -4.95 17.80 8.50
C VAL A 483 -4.06 18.99 8.17
N ALA A 484 -3.70 19.15 6.91
CA ALA A 484 -2.97 20.31 6.42
C ALA A 484 -3.74 21.05 5.32
N ASP A 485 -3.58 22.39 5.26
CA ASP A 485 -4.18 23.18 4.18
C ASP A 485 -3.44 22.94 2.85
N PRO A 486 -4.18 22.80 1.72
CA PRO A 486 -5.62 22.92 1.56
C PRO A 486 -6.35 21.56 1.61
N GLY A 487 -6.74 21.11 2.80
CA GLY A 487 -7.67 20.00 2.95
C GLY A 487 -7.08 18.59 2.79
N VAL A 488 -5.76 18.43 2.77
CA VAL A 488 -5.11 17.10 2.77
C VAL A 488 -5.11 16.55 4.18
N SER A 489 -5.69 15.37 4.38
CA SER A 489 -5.72 14.71 5.68
C SER A 489 -5.12 13.32 5.62
N PHE A 490 -4.47 12.91 6.72
CA PHE A 490 -3.94 11.55 6.92
C PHE A 490 -4.31 11.07 8.30
N SER A 491 -4.71 9.80 8.38
CA SER A 491 -4.89 9.08 9.63
C SER A 491 -3.71 8.13 9.86
N THR A 492 -3.32 8.00 11.11
CA THR A 492 -2.37 6.99 11.57
C THR A 492 -2.83 6.48 12.91
N ARG A 493 -2.38 5.30 13.32
CA ARG A 493 -2.73 4.71 14.60
C ARG A 493 -1.53 4.08 15.29
N SER A 494 -1.62 4.00 16.61
CA SER A 494 -0.77 3.19 17.45
C SER A 494 -1.65 2.12 18.07
N ASP A 495 -1.30 0.87 17.86
CA ASP A 495 -1.98 -0.29 18.40
C ASP A 495 -1.40 -0.61 19.79
N VAL A 496 -2.04 -0.10 20.83
CA VAL A 496 -1.58 -0.26 22.21
C VAL A 496 -2.01 -1.62 22.73
N LEU A 497 -1.06 -2.52 22.97
CA LEU A 497 -1.34 -3.78 23.65
C LEU A 497 -1.38 -3.54 25.16
N VAL A 498 -2.53 -3.75 25.77
CA VAL A 498 -2.69 -3.82 27.23
C VAL A 498 -2.54 -5.27 27.67
N SER A 499 -1.68 -5.52 28.63
CA SER A 499 -1.54 -6.84 29.24
C SER A 499 -1.22 -6.71 30.73
N HIS A 500 -1.98 -7.37 31.58
CA HIS A 500 -1.74 -7.42 33.03
C HIS A 500 -0.71 -8.49 33.43
N LYS A 501 -0.24 -9.30 32.47
CA LYS A 501 0.78 -10.33 32.67
C LYS A 501 1.68 -10.41 31.45
N ILE A 502 2.89 -10.84 31.67
CA ILE A 502 3.83 -11.28 30.62
C ILE A 502 3.87 -12.79 30.68
N ASP A 503 3.29 -13.46 29.70
CA ASP A 503 3.14 -14.92 29.65
C ASP A 503 2.88 -15.31 28.20
N PHE A 504 3.91 -15.83 27.49
CA PHE A 504 3.81 -16.15 26.08
C PHE A 504 4.73 -17.30 25.65
N ASP A 505 4.28 -18.04 24.66
CA ASP A 505 5.09 -19.01 23.94
C ASP A 505 5.88 -18.33 22.83
N THR A 506 7.18 -18.62 22.76
CA THR A 506 8.07 -18.03 21.75
C THR A 506 7.86 -18.67 20.37
N GLY A 507 8.20 -17.96 19.32
CA GLY A 507 7.96 -18.41 17.94
C GLY A 507 6.48 -18.33 17.52
N THR A 508 5.64 -17.67 18.30
CA THR A 508 4.22 -17.44 18.04
C THR A 508 3.91 -15.95 17.84
N SER A 509 2.68 -15.62 17.46
CA SER A 509 2.24 -14.22 17.40
C SER A 509 2.18 -13.54 18.77
N GLU A 510 2.08 -14.30 19.86
CA GLU A 510 2.06 -13.79 21.25
C GLU A 510 3.42 -13.21 21.67
N GLU A 511 4.51 -13.70 21.09
CA GLU A 511 5.86 -13.19 21.31
C GLU A 511 6.09 -11.79 20.72
N THR A 512 5.49 -11.52 19.57
CA THR A 512 5.79 -10.34 18.74
C THR A 512 5.76 -9.03 19.52
N PRO A 513 4.79 -8.75 20.40
CA PRO A 513 4.72 -7.49 21.14
C PRO A 513 5.89 -7.26 22.11
N TRP A 514 6.52 -8.34 22.58
CA TRP A 514 7.59 -8.32 23.56
C TRP A 514 8.98 -8.31 22.92
N LEU A 515 9.07 -8.73 21.66
CA LEU A 515 10.32 -8.79 20.90
C LEU A 515 10.72 -7.36 20.47
N TRP A 516 11.77 -6.83 21.13
CA TRP A 516 12.25 -5.47 20.89
C TRP A 516 13.27 -5.39 19.76
N ASP A 517 14.17 -6.38 19.68
CA ASP A 517 15.23 -6.45 18.66
C ASP A 517 15.61 -7.91 18.39
N ALA A 518 16.08 -8.20 17.19
CA ALA A 518 16.58 -9.52 16.81
C ALA A 518 17.56 -9.40 15.64
N ASP A 519 18.76 -9.92 15.83
CA ASP A 519 19.79 -9.95 14.79
C ASP A 519 19.96 -11.39 14.27
N GLY A 520 19.15 -11.76 13.25
CA GLY A 520 19.24 -13.05 12.58
C GLY A 520 18.75 -14.26 13.38
N SER A 521 18.23 -14.07 14.61
CA SER A 521 17.59 -15.14 15.37
C SER A 521 16.40 -15.71 14.61
N GLN A 522 16.18 -17.03 14.72
CA GLN A 522 15.16 -17.72 13.95
C GLN A 522 14.03 -18.23 14.86
N SER A 523 12.82 -18.20 14.32
CA SER A 523 11.69 -18.99 14.82
C SER A 523 11.44 -20.10 13.82
N ASN A 524 11.47 -21.36 14.28
CA ASN A 524 11.27 -22.48 13.38
C ASN A 524 9.80 -22.90 13.21
N GLY A 525 8.85 -22.06 13.69
CA GLY A 525 7.42 -22.36 13.64
C GLY A 525 6.97 -23.52 14.54
N ILE A 526 7.83 -23.99 15.43
CA ILE A 526 7.59 -25.08 16.37
C ILE A 526 7.71 -24.56 17.81
N GLN A 527 7.02 -23.45 18.11
CA GLN A 527 6.94 -22.92 19.48
C GLN A 527 8.30 -22.77 20.18
N ASN A 528 9.29 -22.25 19.49
CA ASN A 528 10.53 -21.78 20.10
C ASN A 528 11.23 -20.72 19.24
N ARG A 529 12.03 -19.89 19.90
CA ARG A 529 12.97 -18.97 19.28
C ARG A 529 14.38 -19.34 19.68
N PHE A 530 15.31 -19.32 18.74
CA PHE A 530 16.69 -19.63 19.01
C PHE A 530 17.65 -18.61 18.40
N ALA A 531 18.79 -18.43 19.03
CA ALA A 531 19.92 -17.67 18.54
C ALA A 531 21.13 -18.58 18.44
N ASP A 532 21.68 -18.74 17.24
CA ASP A 532 22.87 -19.51 16.95
C ASP A 532 24.00 -18.64 16.42
N GLY A 533 25.26 -19.08 16.61
CA GLY A 533 26.41 -18.33 16.18
C GLY A 533 26.51 -16.96 16.86
N ASN A 534 26.64 -15.90 16.07
CA ASN A 534 26.73 -14.54 16.60
C ASN A 534 25.38 -13.80 16.64
N HIS A 535 24.28 -14.52 16.51
CA HIS A 535 22.95 -13.93 16.53
C HIS A 535 22.38 -13.79 17.93
N TYR A 536 21.40 -12.93 18.08
CA TYR A 536 20.71 -12.69 19.34
C TYR A 536 19.25 -12.27 19.11
N PHE A 537 18.46 -12.27 20.19
CA PHE A 537 17.18 -11.58 20.27
C PHE A 537 16.99 -10.94 21.64
N VAL A 538 16.17 -9.89 21.68
CA VAL A 538 15.95 -9.07 22.86
C VAL A 538 14.47 -8.92 23.13
N TYR A 539 14.05 -9.25 24.32
CA TYR A 539 12.73 -8.91 24.83
C TYR A 539 12.78 -7.60 25.61
N ARG A 540 11.68 -6.83 25.56
CA ARG A 540 11.47 -5.65 26.41
C ARG A 540 10.23 -5.87 27.27
N PHE A 541 10.39 -5.78 28.58
CA PHE A 541 9.32 -5.93 29.57
C PHE A 541 9.04 -4.58 30.23
N PRO A 542 7.91 -3.90 29.90
CA PRO A 542 7.53 -2.61 30.46
C PRO A 542 6.71 -2.81 31.73
N PHE A 543 7.33 -2.86 32.87
CA PHE A 543 6.64 -3.03 34.16
C PHE A 543 5.92 -1.74 34.60
N PRO A 544 4.87 -1.84 35.44
CA PRO A 544 4.18 -0.68 36.02
C PRO A 544 5.13 0.25 36.79
N ALA A 545 4.81 1.55 36.84
CA ALA A 545 5.66 2.58 37.43
C ALA A 545 5.98 2.35 38.93
N GLU A 546 5.05 1.71 39.66
CA GLU A 546 5.20 1.35 41.08
C GLU A 546 6.04 0.10 41.32
N THR A 547 6.50 -0.60 40.30
CA THR A 547 7.25 -1.84 40.44
C THR A 547 8.53 -1.64 41.23
N VAL A 548 8.67 -2.41 42.29
CA VAL A 548 9.85 -2.44 43.17
C VAL A 548 10.71 -3.65 42.89
N THR A 549 10.08 -4.79 42.63
CA THR A 549 10.76 -6.06 42.31
C THR A 549 10.15 -6.66 41.04
N ALA A 550 11.00 -7.25 40.22
CA ALA A 550 10.60 -7.90 38.96
C ALA A 550 11.38 -9.22 38.78
N ARG A 551 10.70 -10.22 38.25
CA ARG A 551 11.30 -11.53 37.94
C ARG A 551 10.84 -12.00 36.57
N SER A 552 11.66 -12.84 35.95
CA SER A 552 11.28 -13.57 34.73
C SER A 552 11.64 -15.03 34.88
N THR A 553 10.88 -15.88 34.21
CA THR A 553 11.24 -17.30 34.04
C THR A 553 11.26 -17.60 32.54
N LEU A 554 12.37 -18.13 32.07
CA LEU A 554 12.53 -18.62 30.71
C LEU A 554 12.63 -20.13 30.72
N THR A 555 11.76 -20.83 29.99
CA THR A 555 11.99 -22.25 29.66
C THR A 555 12.96 -22.29 28.49
N ILE A 556 14.20 -22.68 28.75
CA ILE A 556 15.31 -22.58 27.80
C ILE A 556 16.14 -23.86 27.81
N ASP A 557 16.77 -24.20 26.70
CA ASP A 557 17.73 -25.30 26.58
C ASP A 557 18.91 -24.93 25.66
N ASN A 558 19.78 -25.90 25.45
CA ASN A 558 21.03 -25.80 24.70
C ASN A 558 22.02 -24.78 25.28
N GLU A 559 22.81 -24.18 24.44
CA GLU A 559 23.94 -23.31 24.76
C GLU A 559 23.50 -21.84 24.74
N TYR A 560 23.27 -21.25 25.90
CA TYR A 560 22.73 -19.89 25.97
C TYR A 560 23.54 -18.98 26.88
N VAL A 561 23.50 -17.70 26.52
CA VAL A 561 23.80 -16.56 27.40
C VAL A 561 22.55 -15.71 27.51
N VAL A 562 22.11 -15.46 28.75
CA VAL A 562 21.04 -14.51 29.04
C VAL A 562 21.62 -13.28 29.72
N GLU A 563 21.36 -12.12 29.19
CA GLU A 563 21.83 -10.84 29.70
C GLU A 563 20.65 -9.92 29.98
N ALA A 564 20.74 -9.11 31.02
CA ALA A 564 19.75 -8.12 31.36
C ALA A 564 20.34 -6.70 31.27
N SER A 565 19.50 -5.72 30.91
CA SER A 565 19.88 -4.33 30.77
C SER A 565 18.73 -3.39 31.21
N PRO A 566 19.03 -2.25 31.86
CA PRO A 566 18.03 -1.24 32.18
C PRO A 566 17.72 -0.26 31.03
N ASP A 567 18.54 -0.25 29.98
CA ASP A 567 18.50 0.75 28.91
C ASP A 567 18.62 0.16 27.48
N GLY A 568 18.89 -1.14 27.36
CA GLY A 568 19.12 -1.82 26.08
C GLY A 568 20.53 -1.62 25.51
N GLU A 569 21.41 -0.90 26.21
CA GLU A 569 22.78 -0.60 25.78
C GLU A 569 23.85 -1.24 26.68
N HIS A 570 23.63 -1.24 28.01
CA HIS A 570 24.57 -1.76 29.00
C HIS A 570 24.10 -3.12 29.52
N TRP A 571 24.80 -4.18 29.12
CA TRP A 571 24.39 -5.57 29.35
C TRP A 571 25.15 -6.25 30.47
N THR A 572 24.44 -7.03 31.27
CA THR A 572 25.02 -7.88 32.35
C THR A 572 24.53 -9.29 32.22
N ILE A 573 25.43 -10.26 32.22
CA ILE A 573 25.07 -11.69 32.17
C ILE A 573 24.35 -12.07 33.48
N VAL A 574 23.14 -12.62 33.35
CA VAL A 574 22.28 -13.02 34.45
C VAL A 574 22.09 -14.53 34.51
N SER A 575 22.27 -15.22 33.39
CA SER A 575 22.31 -16.70 33.33
C SER A 575 23.15 -17.13 32.12
N LYS A 576 23.81 -18.28 32.25
CA LYS A 576 24.63 -18.81 31.17
C LYS A 576 24.74 -20.33 31.31
N GLU A 577 24.68 -21.06 30.20
CA GLU A 577 25.08 -22.46 30.13
C GLU A 577 26.58 -22.53 29.84
N ASP A 578 27.33 -23.18 30.76
CA ASP A 578 28.78 -23.28 30.68
C ASP A 578 29.27 -24.58 29.98
N GLN A 579 28.34 -25.45 29.58
CA GLN A 579 28.62 -26.69 28.89
C GLN A 579 28.05 -26.71 27.48
N ARG A 580 28.72 -27.38 26.57
CA ARG A 580 28.18 -27.61 25.22
C ARG A 580 27.06 -28.63 25.28
N VAL A 581 25.84 -28.18 25.03
CA VAL A 581 24.63 -29.00 25.00
C VAL A 581 23.84 -28.65 23.75
N THR A 582 23.70 -29.58 22.82
CA THR A 582 23.10 -29.38 21.51
C THR A 582 21.84 -30.22 21.26
N ASP A 583 21.46 -31.06 22.23
CA ASP A 583 20.36 -32.03 22.10
C ASP A 583 19.12 -31.71 22.95
N GLY A 584 19.12 -30.56 23.65
CA GLY A 584 18.02 -30.13 24.51
C GLY A 584 17.90 -30.89 25.81
N SER A 585 18.89 -31.70 26.18
CA SER A 585 18.86 -32.50 27.41
C SER A 585 18.89 -31.68 28.70
N ASN A 586 19.30 -30.40 28.61
CA ASN A 586 19.33 -29.43 29.69
C ASN A 586 18.10 -28.51 29.76
N LYS A 587 17.01 -28.82 29.04
CA LYS A 587 15.78 -27.99 29.04
C LYS A 587 15.26 -27.82 30.46
N ALA A 588 15.20 -26.56 30.90
CA ALA A 588 14.78 -26.20 32.25
C ALA A 588 14.24 -24.79 32.32
N ASP A 589 13.50 -24.51 33.39
CA ASP A 589 13.07 -23.17 33.72
C ASP A 589 14.21 -22.42 34.43
N GLN A 590 14.61 -21.29 33.81
CA GLN A 590 15.60 -20.39 34.38
C GLN A 590 14.90 -19.18 35.00
N ALA A 591 14.94 -19.11 36.33
CA ALA A 591 14.41 -17.98 37.07
C ALA A 591 15.46 -16.86 37.17
N ILE A 592 15.09 -15.66 36.74
CA ILE A 592 15.97 -14.49 36.65
C ILE A 592 15.39 -13.37 37.51
N ASP A 593 16.19 -12.83 38.43
CA ASP A 593 15.86 -11.62 39.17
C ASP A 593 16.13 -10.39 38.26
N LEU A 594 15.09 -9.72 37.83
CA LEU A 594 15.15 -8.54 37.00
C LEU A 594 15.18 -7.22 37.80
N THR A 595 15.01 -7.29 39.12
CA THR A 595 14.96 -6.12 40.02
C THR A 595 16.15 -5.18 39.88
N PRO A 596 17.41 -5.67 39.78
CA PRO A 596 18.57 -4.79 39.63
C PRO A 596 18.62 -4.03 38.29
N TYR A 597 17.83 -4.48 37.32
CA TYR A 597 17.84 -4.00 35.93
C TYR A 597 16.58 -3.20 35.57
N LEU A 598 15.75 -2.83 36.55
CA LEU A 598 14.63 -1.91 36.34
C LEU A 598 15.15 -0.55 35.91
N GLY A 599 14.89 -0.15 34.66
CA GLY A 599 15.24 1.16 34.13
C GLY A 599 14.48 2.31 34.79
N GLN A 600 14.76 3.53 34.40
CA GLN A 600 14.06 4.72 34.88
C GLN A 600 12.57 4.70 34.48
N ASP A 601 12.26 4.14 33.33
CA ASP A 601 10.90 3.93 32.80
C ASP A 601 10.28 2.61 33.26
N LYS A 602 10.93 1.91 34.19
CA LYS A 602 10.54 0.59 34.69
C LYS A 602 10.53 -0.51 33.61
N ALA A 603 11.17 -0.29 32.47
CA ALA A 603 11.42 -1.36 31.51
C ALA A 603 12.71 -2.12 31.87
N VAL A 604 12.71 -3.39 31.48
CA VAL A 604 13.90 -4.25 31.49
C VAL A 604 14.05 -4.86 30.12
N TYR A 605 15.28 -4.90 29.64
CA TYR A 605 15.64 -5.59 28.39
C TYR A 605 16.34 -6.89 28.73
N LEU A 606 15.94 -7.98 28.06
CA LEU A 606 16.49 -9.31 28.27
C LEU A 606 16.97 -9.86 26.93
N ARG A 607 18.28 -10.01 26.78
CA ARG A 607 18.93 -10.52 25.56
C ARG A 607 19.29 -11.99 25.73
N VAL A 608 19.00 -12.79 24.70
CA VAL A 608 19.44 -14.19 24.62
C VAL A 608 20.33 -14.33 23.40
N SER A 609 21.48 -14.97 23.60
CA SER A 609 22.49 -15.27 22.58
C SER A 609 23.11 -16.64 22.80
N ASP A 610 23.93 -17.07 21.86
CA ASP A 610 24.68 -18.32 21.92
C ASP A 610 25.89 -18.23 22.87
N ALA A 611 26.12 -19.27 23.67
CA ALA A 611 27.29 -19.36 24.57
C ALA A 611 28.56 -19.84 23.87
N PHE A 612 28.45 -20.50 22.71
CA PHE A 612 29.57 -21.08 21.94
C PHE A 612 29.38 -20.81 20.43
N PRO A 613 29.53 -19.59 19.97
CA PRO A 613 29.12 -19.14 18.61
C PRO A 613 29.75 -19.87 17.43
N GLU A 614 30.80 -20.67 17.67
CA GLU A 614 31.56 -21.31 16.60
C GLU A 614 31.00 -22.67 16.16
N ASP A 615 29.99 -23.26 16.82
CA ASP A 615 29.52 -24.62 16.52
C ASP A 615 28.16 -24.70 15.83
N GLY A 616 27.44 -23.56 15.73
CA GLY A 616 26.17 -23.44 14.98
C GLY A 616 24.96 -23.99 15.72
N TRP A 617 25.07 -24.19 17.06
CA TRP A 617 23.98 -24.52 17.96
C TRP A 617 23.86 -23.41 19.00
N GLY A 618 22.68 -22.98 19.31
CA GLY A 618 22.45 -21.89 20.25
C GLY A 618 21.27 -22.12 21.17
N GLY A 619 21.09 -21.21 22.12
CA GLY A 619 20.02 -21.27 23.11
C GLY A 619 18.63 -21.19 22.45
N ARG A 620 17.74 -22.11 22.87
CA ARG A 620 16.34 -22.13 22.44
C ARG A 620 15.43 -21.77 23.60
N VAL A 621 14.66 -20.71 23.44
CA VAL A 621 13.63 -20.33 24.42
C VAL A 621 12.28 -20.80 23.91
N TYR A 622 11.49 -21.42 24.78
CA TYR A 622 10.17 -21.97 24.47
C TYR A 622 9.04 -21.16 25.06
N HIS A 623 9.21 -20.69 26.27
CA HIS A 623 8.19 -20.00 27.01
C HIS A 623 8.82 -18.94 27.90
N VAL A 624 8.15 -17.82 28.04
CA VAL A 624 8.60 -16.68 28.84
C VAL A 624 7.47 -16.20 29.73
N THR A 625 7.75 -16.09 31.03
CA THR A 625 6.89 -15.34 31.93
C THR A 625 7.70 -14.26 32.61
N ALA A 626 7.05 -13.14 32.91
CA ALA A 626 7.61 -12.15 33.80
C ALA A 626 6.52 -11.52 34.68
N ASP A 627 6.85 -11.30 35.93
CA ASP A 627 5.92 -10.75 36.91
C ASP A 627 6.60 -9.77 37.87
N THR A 628 5.78 -9.06 38.63
CA THR A 628 6.20 -8.19 39.72
C THR A 628 5.75 -8.77 41.03
N THR A 629 6.65 -8.94 41.96
CA THR A 629 6.28 -9.22 43.37
C THR A 629 6.13 -7.93 44.13
N GLU A 630 5.14 -7.85 45.00
CA GLU A 630 4.92 -6.73 45.92
C GLU A 630 6.06 -6.61 46.95
#